data_69a0ff138e8355ae48ea4aa35fd76818
#
_entry.id   69a0ff138e8355ae48ea4aa35fd76818
#
_cell.length_a   1.000
_cell.length_b   1.000
_cell.length_c   1.000
_cell.angle_alpha   90.00
_cell.angle_beta   90.00
_cell.angle_gamma   90.00
#
_symmetry.space_group_name_H-M   'P 1'
#
loop_
_entity.id
_entity.type
_entity.pdbx_description
1 polymer ?
#
loop_
_entity_poly.entity_id
_entity_poly.type
_entity_poly.pdbx_seq_one_letter_code
_entity_poly.pdbx_strand_id
1 'polypeptide(L)'
;KTFLSLYKAFNDIIYGQRDVQQLIIVRSAVPTRDIGFLPGNLEEKSQVYELPYKKICSELFGRDDAYEILVKHGVIRFMITSYVRGITLDNCIVIMDEFQNCTSHEADSVLTRLGQNSKALFCGDFMQTDFSKRSDKDICKFVDVLSSMSNWFSLNHFQAEDIVRSGIVKAYIQAKYLIHTEGY
;
A
#
# COMPACT_ATOMS: atom_id res chain seq x y z
N LYS A 1 7.15 -4.89 -3.56
CA LYS A 1 6.81 -3.61 -2.89
C LYS A 1 6.13 -3.90 -1.56
N THR A 2 4.91 -4.42 -1.52
CA THR A 2 4.10 -4.66 -0.32
C THR A 2 4.80 -5.53 0.71
N PHE A 3 5.38 -6.67 0.31
CA PHE A 3 6.15 -7.54 1.21
C PHE A 3 7.28 -6.78 1.93
N LEU A 4 8.10 -6.05 1.16
CA LEU A 4 9.22 -5.29 1.71
C LEU A 4 8.75 -4.17 2.64
N SER A 5 7.64 -3.53 2.33
CA SER A 5 7.07 -2.47 3.17
C SER A 5 6.55 -3.02 4.50
N LEU A 6 5.88 -4.19 4.50
CA LEU A 6 5.48 -4.85 5.73
C LEU A 6 6.69 -5.30 6.55
N TYR A 7 7.68 -5.94 5.91
CA TYR A 7 8.91 -6.34 6.57
C TYR A 7 9.60 -5.17 7.28
N LYS A 8 9.77 -4.05 6.58
CA LYS A 8 10.38 -2.84 7.14
C LYS A 8 9.55 -2.25 8.28
N ALA A 9 8.23 -2.22 8.13
CA ALA A 9 7.32 -1.73 9.17
C ALA A 9 7.40 -2.58 10.44
N PHE A 10 7.35 -3.90 10.31
CA PHE A 10 7.50 -4.79 11.47
C PHE A 10 8.88 -4.69 12.12
N ASN A 11 9.93 -4.57 11.30
CA ASN A 11 11.27 -4.37 11.84
C ASN A 11 11.38 -3.06 12.64
N ASP A 12 10.78 -1.98 12.14
CA ASP A 12 10.75 -0.69 12.85
C ASP A 12 9.90 -0.77 14.14
N ILE A 13 8.81 -1.54 14.16
CA ILE A 13 7.96 -1.75 15.35
C ILE A 13 8.69 -2.62 16.39
N ILE A 14 9.33 -3.70 15.98
CA ILE A 14 9.93 -4.70 16.91
C ILE A 14 11.27 -4.21 17.45
N TYR A 15 12.11 -3.59 16.61
CA TYR A 15 13.49 -3.23 16.93
C TYR A 15 13.77 -1.72 16.89
N GLY A 16 12.78 -0.92 16.47
CA GLY A 16 12.93 0.52 16.32
C GLY A 16 13.06 1.23 17.67
N GLN A 17 13.81 2.34 17.68
CA GLN A 17 13.96 3.22 18.84
C GLN A 17 12.82 4.25 18.96
N ARG A 18 11.80 4.16 18.10
CA ARG A 18 10.66 5.08 18.06
C ARG A 18 9.49 4.46 18.78
N ASP A 19 8.67 5.31 19.41
CA ASP A 19 7.41 4.90 20.08
C ASP A 19 6.31 4.48 19.08
N VAL A 20 6.71 3.85 17.96
CA VAL A 20 5.79 3.33 16.96
C VAL A 20 5.31 1.96 17.40
N GLN A 21 4.01 1.82 17.58
CA GLN A 21 3.40 0.61 18.16
C GLN A 21 2.48 -0.12 17.20
N GLN A 22 2.04 0.53 16.11
CA GLN A 22 1.01 0.00 15.23
C GLN A 22 1.37 0.16 13.76
N LEU A 23 1.03 -0.87 12.98
CA LEU A 23 0.99 -0.85 11.53
C LEU A 23 -0.47 -0.69 11.07
N ILE A 24 -0.73 0.34 10.30
CA ILE A 24 -2.04 0.59 9.69
C ILE A 24 -1.91 0.38 8.18
N ILE A 25 -2.64 -0.60 7.66
CA ILE A 25 -2.69 -0.89 6.23
C ILE A 25 -3.95 -0.22 5.67
N VAL A 26 -3.76 0.65 4.69
CA VAL A 26 -4.84 1.40 4.05
C VAL A 26 -4.94 1.03 2.57
N ARG A 27 -6.15 0.73 2.11
CA ARG A 27 -6.45 0.53 0.68
C ARG A 27 -7.66 1.35 0.25
N SER A 28 -7.67 1.73 -1.03
CA SER A 28 -8.89 2.26 -1.64
C SER A 28 -9.93 1.16 -1.82
N ALA A 29 -11.18 1.47 -1.52
CA ALA A 29 -12.32 0.59 -1.79
C ALA A 29 -12.76 0.71 -3.26
N VAL A 30 -11.85 0.57 -4.22
CA VAL A 30 -12.24 0.55 -5.62
C VAL A 30 -13.02 -0.75 -5.87
N PRO A 31 -14.28 -0.69 -6.34
CA PRO A 31 -14.95 -1.87 -6.85
C PRO A 31 -14.12 -2.36 -8.04
N THR A 32 -13.38 -3.43 -7.88
CA THR A 32 -12.82 -4.14 -9.04
C THR A 32 -14.02 -4.55 -9.90
N ARG A 33 -14.04 -4.14 -11.15
CA ARG A 33 -15.15 -4.43 -12.11
C ARG A 33 -15.46 -5.92 -12.22
N ASP A 34 -14.53 -6.75 -11.81
CA ASP A 34 -14.60 -8.21 -11.88
C ASP A 34 -15.21 -8.88 -10.64
N ILE A 35 -15.27 -8.18 -9.52
CA ILE A 35 -15.99 -8.66 -8.34
C ILE A 35 -17.33 -7.96 -8.36
N GLY A 36 -18.29 -8.54 -9.07
CA GLY A 36 -19.70 -8.12 -9.03
C GLY A 36 -20.15 -7.89 -7.58
N PHE A 37 -21.29 -7.31 -7.36
CA PHE A 37 -21.88 -7.06 -6.05
C PHE A 37 -21.68 -8.29 -5.14
N LEU A 38 -20.58 -8.31 -4.37
CA LEU A 38 -20.43 -9.31 -3.31
C LEU A 38 -21.55 -9.03 -2.31
N PRO A 39 -22.51 -9.94 -2.14
CA PRO A 39 -23.45 -9.85 -1.06
C PRO A 39 -22.67 -10.00 0.23
N GLY A 40 -22.86 -9.11 1.19
CA GLY A 40 -22.19 -9.14 2.48
C GLY A 40 -22.05 -7.75 3.09
N ASN A 41 -21.81 -7.73 4.37
CA ASN A 41 -21.54 -6.50 5.10
C ASN A 41 -20.12 -5.98 4.74
N LEU A 42 -19.79 -4.75 5.17
CA LEU A 42 -18.50 -4.11 4.86
C LEU A 42 -17.32 -4.89 5.44
N GLU A 43 -17.50 -5.61 6.54
CA GLU A 43 -16.45 -6.44 7.17
C GLU A 43 -16.13 -7.67 6.32
N GLU A 44 -17.12 -8.35 5.77
CA GLU A 44 -16.90 -9.49 4.86
C GLU A 44 -16.17 -9.07 3.58
N LYS A 45 -16.47 -7.87 3.07
CA LYS A 45 -15.78 -7.30 1.91
C LYS A 45 -14.33 -6.94 2.21
N SER A 46 -14.03 -6.46 3.42
CA SER A 46 -12.67 -6.12 3.82
C SER A 46 -11.76 -7.35 3.90
N GLN A 47 -12.29 -8.50 4.32
CA GLN A 47 -11.51 -9.74 4.46
C GLN A 47 -10.84 -10.19 3.15
N VAL A 48 -11.48 -9.98 2.00
CA VAL A 48 -10.87 -10.30 0.70
C VAL A 48 -9.64 -9.45 0.44
N TYR A 49 -9.66 -8.18 0.85
CA TYR A 49 -8.51 -7.27 0.72
C TYR A 49 -7.38 -7.59 1.70
N GLU A 50 -7.67 -8.29 2.80
CA GLU A 50 -6.68 -8.66 3.82
C GLU A 50 -5.88 -9.92 3.47
N LEU A 51 -6.40 -10.78 2.58
CA LEU A 51 -5.76 -12.05 2.21
C LEU A 51 -4.28 -11.94 1.82
N PRO A 52 -3.83 -10.96 1.00
CA PRO A 52 -2.43 -10.81 0.66
C PRO A 52 -1.55 -10.54 1.90
N TYR A 53 -2.05 -9.78 2.86
CA TYR A 53 -1.31 -9.44 4.08
C TYR A 53 -1.23 -10.59 5.05
N LYS A 54 -2.29 -11.42 5.15
CA LYS A 54 -2.27 -12.67 5.92
C LYS A 54 -1.16 -13.59 5.43
N LYS A 55 -1.06 -13.78 4.10
CA LYS A 55 0.00 -14.59 3.50
C LYS A 55 1.40 -14.03 3.78
N ILE A 56 1.59 -12.73 3.67
CA ILE A 56 2.88 -12.09 3.97
C ILE A 56 3.23 -12.24 5.45
N CYS A 57 2.27 -12.06 6.36
CA CYS A 57 2.50 -12.26 7.80
C CYS A 57 2.85 -13.72 8.11
N SER A 58 2.14 -14.69 7.50
CA SER A 58 2.48 -16.12 7.65
C SER A 58 3.93 -16.40 7.23
N GLU A 59 4.36 -15.84 6.10
CA GLU A 59 5.73 -16.00 5.60
C GLU A 59 6.76 -15.32 6.51
N LEU A 60 6.50 -14.11 7.01
CA LEU A 60 7.42 -13.34 7.83
C LEU A 60 7.59 -13.94 9.24
N PHE A 61 6.53 -14.47 9.82
CA PHE A 61 6.52 -14.97 11.21
C PHE A 61 6.54 -16.49 11.31
N GLY A 62 6.47 -17.22 10.19
CA GLY A 62 6.53 -18.67 10.14
C GLY A 62 5.32 -19.38 10.76
N ARG A 63 4.13 -18.71 10.78
CA ARG A 63 2.89 -19.25 11.34
C ARG A 63 1.66 -18.70 10.63
N ASP A 64 0.70 -19.55 10.34
CA ASP A 64 -0.47 -19.20 9.50
C ASP A 64 -1.44 -18.22 10.16
N ASP A 65 -1.51 -18.20 11.49
CA ASP A 65 -2.40 -17.31 12.26
C ASP A 65 -1.70 -16.00 12.71
N ALA A 66 -0.52 -15.69 12.14
CA ALA A 66 0.26 -14.50 12.53
C ALA A 66 -0.54 -13.21 12.40
N TYR A 67 -1.24 -13.04 11.30
CA TYR A 67 -2.02 -11.83 11.03
C TYR A 67 -3.11 -11.61 12.06
N GLU A 68 -3.88 -12.67 12.36
CA GLU A 68 -4.99 -12.63 13.32
C GLU A 68 -4.50 -12.30 14.72
N ILE A 69 -3.35 -12.84 15.11
CA ILE A 69 -2.71 -12.53 16.39
C ILE A 69 -2.29 -11.06 16.46
N LEU A 70 -1.64 -10.56 15.41
CA LEU A 70 -1.19 -9.17 15.34
C LEU A 70 -2.37 -8.20 15.37
N VAL A 71 -3.48 -8.52 14.69
CA VAL A 71 -4.73 -7.74 14.76
C VAL A 71 -5.32 -7.77 16.17
N LYS A 72 -5.41 -8.96 16.78
CA LYS A 72 -5.94 -9.13 18.14
C LYS A 72 -5.16 -8.32 19.19
N HIS A 73 -3.85 -8.22 19.01
CA HIS A 73 -2.98 -7.43 19.90
C HIS A 73 -2.89 -5.94 19.49
N GLY A 74 -3.62 -5.51 18.48
CA GLY A 74 -3.62 -4.12 18.03
C GLY A 74 -2.34 -3.69 17.31
N VAL A 75 -1.47 -4.62 16.95
CA VAL A 75 -0.24 -4.34 16.19
C VAL A 75 -0.54 -4.06 14.72
N ILE A 76 -1.52 -4.75 14.15
CA ILE A 76 -2.04 -4.48 12.79
C ILE A 76 -3.46 -3.95 12.88
N ARG A 77 -3.75 -2.96 12.04
CA ARG A 77 -5.09 -2.48 11.74
C ARG A 77 -5.24 -2.34 10.23
N PHE A 78 -6.28 -2.95 9.66
CA PHE A 78 -6.66 -2.75 8.26
C PHE A 78 -7.77 -1.71 8.16
N MET A 79 -7.67 -0.81 7.17
CA MET A 79 -8.66 0.24 6.93
C MET A 79 -8.84 0.47 5.44
N ILE A 80 -10.05 0.81 5.03
CA ILE A 80 -10.28 1.42 3.72
C ILE A 80 -10.21 2.94 3.82
N THR A 81 -9.86 3.62 2.73
CA THR A 81 -9.63 5.07 2.68
C THR A 81 -10.80 5.89 3.22
N SER A 82 -12.03 5.43 3.03
CA SER A 82 -13.24 6.12 3.54
C SER A 82 -13.31 6.20 5.08
N TYR A 83 -12.65 5.29 5.81
CA TYR A 83 -12.65 5.30 7.29
C TYR A 83 -11.51 6.09 7.92
N VAL A 84 -10.58 6.60 7.12
CA VAL A 84 -9.45 7.41 7.62
C VAL A 84 -9.88 8.83 7.98
N ARG A 85 -11.03 9.27 7.47
CA ARG A 85 -11.52 10.63 7.71
C ARG A 85 -11.92 10.83 9.16
N GLY A 86 -11.52 11.96 9.74
CA GLY A 86 -11.92 12.39 11.10
C GLY A 86 -11.11 11.74 12.23
N ILE A 87 -10.06 10.97 11.91
CA ILE A 87 -9.15 10.40 12.92
C ILE A 87 -7.75 11.00 12.76
N THR A 88 -6.96 10.95 13.83
CA THR A 88 -5.52 11.23 13.80
C THR A 88 -4.78 9.92 13.97
N LEU A 89 -3.71 9.72 13.20
CA LEU A 89 -2.91 8.51 13.16
C LEU A 89 -1.56 8.78 13.84
N ASP A 90 -1.53 8.60 15.17
CA ASP A 90 -0.34 8.80 16.00
C ASP A 90 0.40 7.49 16.25
N ASN A 91 1.72 7.58 16.45
CA ASN A 91 2.61 6.49 16.86
C ASN A 91 2.47 5.25 15.98
N CYS A 92 2.33 5.43 14.66
CA CYS A 92 2.07 4.34 13.74
C CYS A 92 2.85 4.45 12.42
N ILE A 93 2.96 3.32 11.74
CA ILE A 93 3.37 3.26 10.35
C ILE A 93 2.13 3.00 9.51
N VAL A 94 1.86 3.87 8.56
CA VAL A 94 0.76 3.73 7.61
C VAL A 94 1.31 3.22 6.29
N ILE A 95 0.82 2.09 5.81
CA ILE A 95 1.09 1.59 4.47
C ILE A 95 -0.15 1.81 3.61
N MET A 96 -0.08 2.73 2.65
CA MET A 96 -1.09 2.89 1.61
C MET A 96 -0.72 2.01 0.43
N ASP A 97 -1.36 0.83 0.35
CA ASP A 97 -1.05 -0.17 -0.66
C ASP A 97 -1.95 -0.05 -1.89
N GLU A 98 -1.43 -0.52 -3.05
CA GLU A 98 -2.07 -0.35 -4.38
C GLU A 98 -2.45 1.12 -4.63
N PHE A 99 -1.55 2.01 -4.25
CA PHE A 99 -1.72 3.45 -4.25
C PHE A 99 -2.13 4.02 -5.61
N GLN A 100 -1.72 3.41 -6.72
CA GLN A 100 -2.13 3.82 -8.07
C GLN A 100 -3.64 3.73 -8.30
N ASN A 101 -4.36 2.95 -7.49
CA ASN A 101 -5.83 2.80 -7.58
C ASN A 101 -6.59 3.85 -6.75
N CYS A 102 -5.88 4.71 -6.04
CA CYS A 102 -6.47 5.75 -5.21
C CYS A 102 -6.68 7.04 -5.99
N THR A 103 -7.64 7.82 -5.57
CA THR A 103 -7.74 9.23 -6.00
C THR A 103 -6.76 10.09 -5.21
N SER A 104 -6.36 11.24 -5.78
CA SER A 104 -5.53 12.21 -5.04
C SER A 104 -6.18 12.63 -3.71
N HIS A 105 -7.51 12.78 -3.70
CA HIS A 105 -8.26 13.13 -2.49
C HIS A 105 -8.20 12.06 -1.40
N GLU A 106 -8.19 10.77 -1.75
CA GLU A 106 -7.99 9.69 -0.79
C GLU A 106 -6.57 9.72 -0.24
N ALA A 107 -5.56 9.94 -1.09
CA ALA A 107 -4.17 10.06 -0.70
C ALA A 107 -3.94 11.27 0.23
N ASP A 108 -4.48 12.44 -0.10
CA ASP A 108 -4.48 13.64 0.73
C ASP A 108 -5.14 13.38 2.09
N SER A 109 -6.27 12.64 2.07
CA SER A 109 -6.99 12.30 3.31
C SER A 109 -6.15 11.44 4.24
N VAL A 110 -5.34 10.52 3.72
CA VAL A 110 -4.43 9.69 4.52
C VAL A 110 -3.26 10.53 5.03
N LEU A 111 -2.60 11.27 4.13
CA LEU A 111 -1.42 12.06 4.47
C LEU A 111 -1.73 13.12 5.56
N THR A 112 -2.86 13.81 5.42
CA THR A 112 -3.26 14.86 6.36
C THR A 112 -3.76 14.34 7.71
N ARG A 113 -3.84 13.04 7.91
CA ARG A 113 -4.18 12.39 9.18
C ARG A 113 -2.97 11.90 9.95
N LEU A 114 -1.78 11.93 9.36
CA LEU A 114 -0.57 11.56 10.09
C LEU A 114 -0.36 12.51 11.27
N GLY A 115 -0.26 11.94 12.45
CA GLY A 115 0.01 12.63 13.69
C GLY A 115 1.47 12.46 14.14
N GLN A 116 1.69 12.59 15.44
CA GLN A 116 3.02 12.52 16.02
C GLN A 116 3.61 11.11 15.90
N ASN A 117 4.93 11.04 15.71
CA ASN A 117 5.70 9.78 15.61
C ASN A 117 5.17 8.82 14.54
N SER A 118 4.58 9.34 13.48
CA SER A 118 4.00 8.52 12.42
C SER A 118 4.78 8.64 11.12
N LYS A 119 4.71 7.59 10.31
CA LYS A 119 5.38 7.46 9.02
C LYS A 119 4.42 6.87 8.01
N ALA A 120 4.43 7.37 6.78
CA ALA A 120 3.65 6.82 5.69
C ALA A 120 4.56 6.19 4.62
N LEU A 121 4.12 5.04 4.09
CA LEU A 121 4.69 4.33 2.95
C LEU A 121 3.62 4.22 1.88
N PHE A 122 3.83 4.86 0.73
CA PHE A 122 2.94 4.77 -0.43
C PHE A 122 3.48 3.72 -1.40
N CYS A 123 2.77 2.61 -1.55
CA CYS A 123 3.16 1.48 -2.38
C CYS A 123 2.28 1.42 -3.62
N GLY A 124 2.84 1.68 -4.79
CA GLY A 124 2.09 1.71 -6.04
C GLY A 124 2.86 1.16 -7.22
N ASP A 125 2.15 0.94 -8.32
CA ASP A 125 2.67 0.55 -9.61
C ASP A 125 1.97 1.34 -10.72
N PHE A 126 2.58 2.46 -11.09
CA PHE A 126 2.00 3.36 -12.08
C PHE A 126 2.04 2.82 -13.51
N MET A 127 2.82 1.76 -13.78
CA MET A 127 2.82 1.08 -15.08
C MET A 127 1.62 0.16 -15.28
N GLN A 128 0.84 -0.10 -14.24
CA GLN A 128 -0.41 -0.88 -14.32
C GLN A 128 -1.63 0.00 -14.59
N THR A 129 -1.48 1.32 -14.56
CA THR A 129 -2.58 2.27 -14.79
C THR A 129 -2.62 2.71 -16.25
N ASP A 130 -3.83 2.71 -16.82
CA ASP A 130 -4.11 3.40 -18.08
C ASP A 130 -4.09 4.90 -17.84
N PHE A 131 -2.96 5.58 -18.04
CA PHE A 131 -2.80 7.04 -17.88
C PHE A 131 -3.78 7.90 -18.68
N SER A 132 -4.67 7.26 -19.45
CA SER A 132 -5.76 7.94 -20.16
C SER A 132 -6.87 8.46 -19.26
N LYS A 133 -7.00 7.97 -18.01
CA LYS A 133 -8.05 8.41 -17.09
C LYS A 133 -7.61 9.64 -16.31
N ARG A 134 -8.59 10.56 -16.09
CA ARG A 134 -8.36 11.81 -15.35
C ARG A 134 -7.86 11.58 -13.93
N SER A 135 -8.31 10.51 -13.28
CA SER A 135 -7.87 10.10 -11.93
C SER A 135 -6.38 9.81 -11.85
N ASP A 136 -5.81 9.23 -12.92
CA ASP A 136 -4.41 8.80 -12.93
C ASP A 136 -3.47 10.01 -13.00
N LYS A 137 -3.89 11.08 -13.73
CA LYS A 137 -3.14 12.33 -13.78
C LYS A 137 -3.13 13.07 -12.43
N ASP A 138 -4.21 12.96 -11.65
CA ASP A 138 -4.28 13.62 -10.36
C ASP A 138 -3.40 12.93 -9.31
N ILE A 139 -3.31 11.60 -9.34
CA ILE A 139 -2.42 10.88 -8.42
C ILE A 139 -0.93 11.13 -8.76
N CYS A 140 -0.59 11.32 -10.04
CA CYS A 140 0.77 11.72 -10.43
C CYS A 140 1.13 13.09 -9.84
N LYS A 141 0.23 14.06 -9.89
CA LYS A 141 0.46 15.38 -9.26
C LYS A 141 0.70 15.27 -7.75
N PHE A 142 -0.02 14.36 -7.07
CA PHE A 142 0.24 14.10 -5.65
C PHE A 142 1.67 13.59 -5.43
N VAL A 143 2.15 12.67 -6.27
CA VAL A 143 3.55 12.19 -6.21
C VAL A 143 4.54 13.30 -6.48
N ASP A 144 4.25 14.22 -7.43
CA ASP A 144 5.09 15.37 -7.71
C ASP A 144 5.20 16.31 -6.49
N VAL A 145 4.08 16.53 -5.79
CA VAL A 145 4.08 17.30 -4.52
C VAL A 145 4.96 16.61 -3.49
N LEU A 146 4.81 15.30 -3.26
CA LEU A 146 5.66 14.57 -2.31
C LEU A 146 7.14 14.64 -2.71
N SER A 147 7.43 14.54 -3.99
CA SER A 147 8.80 14.62 -4.51
C SER A 147 9.43 16.00 -4.28
N SER A 148 8.63 17.07 -4.28
CA SER A 148 9.09 18.41 -3.94
C SER A 148 9.43 18.59 -2.45
N MET A 149 8.93 17.70 -1.60
CA MET A 149 9.14 17.69 -0.14
C MET A 149 10.32 16.79 0.26
N SER A 150 11.46 16.89 -0.38
CA SER A 150 12.61 15.96 -0.26
C SER A 150 13.16 15.80 1.16
N ASN A 151 12.95 16.78 2.06
CA ASN A 151 13.33 16.67 3.48
C ASN A 151 12.41 15.72 4.28
N TRP A 152 11.22 15.40 3.74
CA TRP A 152 10.19 14.60 4.39
C TRP A 152 9.92 13.29 3.68
N PHE A 153 10.11 13.25 2.36
CA PHE A 153 9.80 12.10 1.52
C PHE A 153 10.98 11.69 0.66
N SER A 154 11.14 10.38 0.51
CA SER A 154 12.04 9.79 -0.47
C SER A 154 11.27 8.91 -1.43
N LEU A 155 11.58 9.01 -2.71
CA LEU A 155 11.00 8.19 -3.76
C LEU A 155 11.95 7.05 -4.12
N ASN A 156 11.46 5.81 -3.98
CA ASN A 156 12.22 4.61 -4.30
C ASN A 156 11.63 3.94 -5.54
N HIS A 157 12.37 3.96 -6.63
CA HIS A 157 12.01 3.30 -7.88
C HIS A 157 12.57 1.88 -7.92
N PHE A 158 11.69 0.89 -8.10
CA PHE A 158 12.08 -0.48 -8.40
C PHE A 158 12.29 -0.63 -9.90
N GLN A 159 13.40 -1.21 -10.29
CA GLN A 159 13.80 -1.45 -11.67
C GLN A 159 13.43 -2.87 -12.12
N ALA A 160 13.60 -3.16 -13.41
CA ALA A 160 13.34 -4.49 -13.96
C ALA A 160 14.21 -5.57 -13.31
N GLU A 161 15.41 -5.21 -12.84
CA GLU A 161 16.34 -6.09 -12.13
C GLU A 161 15.80 -6.53 -10.77
N ASP A 162 15.03 -5.67 -10.11
CA ASP A 162 14.43 -5.91 -8.78
C ASP A 162 13.25 -6.90 -8.81
N ILE A 163 12.89 -7.41 -9.99
CA ILE A 163 11.80 -8.37 -10.14
C ILE A 163 12.22 -9.73 -9.60
N VAL A 164 11.66 -10.14 -8.47
CA VAL A 164 11.90 -11.41 -7.77
C VAL A 164 10.81 -12.46 -8.07
N ARG A 165 10.24 -12.43 -9.26
CA ARG A 165 9.21 -13.38 -9.69
C ARG A 165 9.84 -14.53 -10.48
N SER A 166 9.04 -15.58 -10.78
CA SER A 166 9.49 -16.68 -11.66
C SER A 166 9.97 -16.16 -13.01
N GLY A 167 10.83 -16.91 -13.68
CA GLY A 167 11.47 -16.49 -14.94
C GLY A 167 10.49 -16.02 -16.00
N ILE A 168 9.37 -16.76 -16.19
CA ILE A 168 8.33 -16.39 -17.16
C ILE A 168 7.62 -15.08 -16.79
N VAL A 169 7.32 -14.87 -15.51
CA VAL A 169 6.67 -13.65 -15.04
C VAL A 169 7.61 -12.45 -15.18
N LYS A 170 8.88 -12.63 -14.84
CA LYS A 170 9.91 -11.60 -15.05
C LYS A 170 10.02 -11.22 -16.51
N ALA A 171 10.15 -12.21 -17.42
CA ALA A 171 10.24 -11.98 -18.85
C ALA A 171 9.00 -11.26 -19.41
N TYR A 172 7.81 -11.68 -18.98
CA TYR A 172 6.56 -11.00 -19.39
C TYR A 172 6.51 -9.54 -18.96
N ILE A 173 6.87 -9.25 -17.70
CA ILE A 173 6.88 -7.88 -17.19
C ILE A 173 7.90 -7.04 -17.97
N GLN A 174 9.10 -7.55 -18.20
CA GLN A 174 10.14 -6.87 -18.98
C GLN A 174 9.69 -6.57 -20.41
N ALA A 175 9.08 -7.54 -21.09
CA ALA A 175 8.53 -7.34 -22.43
C ALA A 175 7.42 -6.28 -22.45
N LYS A 176 6.54 -6.28 -21.45
CA LYS A 176 5.50 -5.26 -21.30
C LYS A 176 6.09 -3.85 -21.15
N TYR A 177 7.16 -3.71 -20.36
CA TYR A 177 7.86 -2.42 -20.21
C TYR A 177 8.41 -1.92 -21.54
N LEU A 178 9.07 -2.76 -22.31
CA LEU A 178 9.66 -2.39 -23.61
C LEU A 178 8.58 -1.88 -24.58
N ILE A 179 7.46 -2.59 -24.71
CA ILE A 179 6.36 -2.20 -25.60
C ILE A 179 5.77 -0.84 -25.21
N HIS A 180 5.66 -0.56 -23.91
CA HIS A 180 5.11 0.72 -23.44
C HIS A 180 6.10 1.89 -23.57
N THR A 181 7.40 1.65 -23.58
CA THR A 181 8.44 2.69 -23.74
C THR A 181 8.75 3.00 -25.20
N GLU A 182 8.56 2.05 -26.11
CA GLU A 182 8.80 2.24 -27.55
C GLU A 182 7.57 2.77 -28.32
N GLY A 183 6.44 2.91 -27.68
CA GLY A 183 5.17 3.33 -28.29
C GLY A 183 4.90 4.85 -28.25
N TYR A 184 5.94 5.71 -28.09
CA TYR A 184 5.87 7.17 -28.23
C TYR A 184 6.97 7.71 -29.10
#